data_85b820bcbe1e420e0a56814e8ed9fd4f
#
_entry.id   85b820bcbe1e420e0a56814e8ed9fd4f
#
_cell.length_a   1.000
_cell.length_b   1.000
_cell.length_c   1.000
_cell.angle_alpha   90.00
_cell.angle_beta   90.00
_cell.angle_gamma   90.00
#
_symmetry.space_group_name_H-M   'P 1'
#
loop_
_entity.id
_entity.type
_entity.pdbx_description
1 polymer ?
#
loop_
_entity_poly.entity_id
_entity_poly.type
_entity_poly.pdbx_seq_one_letter_code
_entity_poly.pdbx_strand_id
1 'polypeptide(L)'
;VVQECKPHEGSKCFKTCWLGQSNNIVTVGFTRQSKRQFLIWDHRDLSKAIHTESLDQSAGVIMPFYDEDSKVMYLAGKGDGNIRFYEMVPEKPHCFALSEYRGNHSQKGIAFIPKRHCDTTKCEVMRAIKLTSNSAEPLSFIIPRKSDRFQADIFPDTKGGVPALEATDFFGGATGFTPKLVSMDPKNKSASGETKQSMPSSIKTKGALQKELTAALARIAELEAEVAKLKA
;
A
#
# COMPACT_ATOMS: atom_id res chain seq x y z
N VAL A 1 -15.55 19.56 -12.08
CA VAL A 1 -15.61 19.53 -10.60
C VAL A 1 -17.05 19.31 -10.22
N VAL A 2 -17.34 18.26 -9.44
CA VAL A 2 -18.70 17.96 -8.98
C VAL A 2 -18.94 18.57 -7.60
N GLN A 3 -17.94 18.46 -6.71
CA GLN A 3 -17.96 19.07 -5.38
C GLN A 3 -16.55 19.54 -5.01
N GLU A 4 -16.49 20.56 -4.17
CA GLU A 4 -15.23 21.13 -3.70
C GLU A 4 -15.36 21.52 -2.22
N CYS A 5 -14.31 21.28 -1.43
CA CYS A 5 -14.24 21.75 -0.06
C CYS A 5 -12.80 22.12 0.30
N LYS A 6 -12.64 22.90 1.36
CA LYS A 6 -11.37 23.20 1.99
C LYS A 6 -11.23 22.35 3.25
N PRO A 7 -10.57 21.18 3.20
CA PRO A 7 -10.59 20.23 4.31
C PRO A 7 -9.80 20.68 5.53
N HIS A 8 -8.74 21.48 5.34
CA HIS A 8 -7.86 21.92 6.42
C HIS A 8 -7.51 23.41 6.28
N GLU A 9 -7.40 24.09 7.42
CA GLU A 9 -7.09 25.53 7.46
C GLU A 9 -5.58 25.83 7.47
N GLY A 10 -4.74 24.83 7.77
CA GLY A 10 -3.29 24.99 7.83
C GLY A 10 -2.67 25.25 6.45
N SER A 11 -1.52 25.90 6.43
CA SER A 11 -0.79 26.23 5.20
C SER A 11 0.00 25.06 4.60
N LYS A 12 0.21 24.00 5.37
CA LYS A 12 0.95 22.81 4.92
C LYS A 12 0.05 21.92 4.05
N CYS A 13 0.68 21.15 3.14
CA CYS A 13 -0.06 20.22 2.32
C CYS A 13 -0.77 19.15 3.17
N PHE A 14 -1.95 18.75 2.75
CA PHE A 14 -2.70 17.63 3.29
C PHE A 14 -2.60 16.41 2.37
N LYS A 15 -2.96 15.25 2.90
CA LYS A 15 -3.06 14.01 2.16
C LYS A 15 -4.46 13.46 2.28
N THR A 16 -4.86 12.65 1.30
CA THR A 16 -6.17 12.02 1.28
C THR A 16 -6.05 10.52 1.06
N CYS A 17 -7.01 9.78 1.60
CA CYS A 17 -7.12 8.34 1.44
C CYS A 17 -8.59 7.96 1.31
N TRP A 18 -8.91 7.10 0.34
CA TRP A 18 -10.25 6.53 0.20
C TRP A 18 -10.43 5.35 1.14
N LEU A 19 -11.57 5.24 1.82
CA LEU A 19 -11.85 4.15 2.74
C LEU A 19 -12.58 2.96 2.06
N GLY A 20 -12.01 2.45 1.01
CA GLY A 20 -12.48 1.25 0.30
C GLY A 20 -13.92 1.36 -0.18
N GLN A 21 -14.77 0.41 0.22
CA GLN A 21 -16.19 0.35 -0.17
C GLN A 21 -17.09 1.27 0.68
N SER A 22 -16.53 1.95 1.66
CA SER A 22 -17.29 2.88 2.47
C SER A 22 -17.48 4.18 1.74
N ASN A 23 -18.44 4.79 1.43
CA ASN A 23 -18.57 6.10 0.75
C ASN A 23 -17.76 7.25 1.43
N ASN A 24 -16.71 6.92 2.16
CA ASN A 24 -15.95 7.85 2.99
C ASN A 24 -14.55 8.10 2.46
N ILE A 25 -14.11 9.35 2.61
CA ILE A 25 -12.76 9.82 2.33
C ILE A 25 -12.16 10.33 3.64
N VAL A 26 -10.89 10.01 3.89
CA VAL A 26 -10.12 10.64 4.96
C VAL A 26 -9.20 11.69 4.37
N THR A 27 -9.15 12.85 4.99
CA THR A 27 -8.13 13.87 4.74
C THR A 27 -7.30 14.05 6.00
N VAL A 28 -5.98 14.11 5.87
CA VAL A 28 -5.04 14.27 6.99
C VAL A 28 -4.24 15.53 6.75
N GLY A 29 -4.28 16.47 7.68
CA GLY A 29 -3.67 17.77 7.49
C GLY A 29 -3.46 18.53 8.81
N PHE A 30 -3.46 19.85 8.71
CA PHE A 30 -3.14 20.73 9.83
C PHE A 30 -4.26 21.74 10.11
N THR A 31 -4.50 22.02 11.38
CA THR A 31 -5.30 23.17 11.79
C THR A 31 -4.54 24.47 11.52
N ARG A 32 -5.22 25.59 11.69
CA ARG A 32 -4.61 26.93 11.63
C ARG A 32 -3.47 27.10 12.64
N GLN A 33 -3.55 26.42 13.80
CA GLN A 33 -2.52 26.40 14.85
C GLN A 33 -1.44 25.34 14.63
N SER A 34 -1.36 24.77 13.42
CA SER A 34 -0.40 23.71 13.06
C SER A 34 -0.52 22.41 13.86
N LYS A 35 -1.67 22.12 14.47
CA LYS A 35 -1.97 20.82 15.05
C LYS A 35 -2.32 19.84 13.95
N ARG A 36 -1.81 18.62 14.02
CA ARG A 36 -2.18 17.57 13.07
C ARG A 36 -3.57 16.99 13.42
N GLN A 37 -4.37 16.75 12.40
CA GLN A 37 -5.70 16.18 12.51
C GLN A 37 -6.03 15.36 11.28
N PHE A 38 -6.99 14.45 11.41
CA PHE A 38 -7.66 13.90 10.24
C PHE A 38 -9.17 14.14 10.32
N LEU A 39 -9.78 14.24 9.16
CA LEU A 39 -11.20 14.42 8.99
C LEU A 39 -11.75 13.29 8.12
N ILE A 40 -12.94 12.81 8.45
CA ILE A 40 -13.69 11.84 7.66
C ILE A 40 -14.83 12.58 6.97
N TRP A 41 -15.02 12.31 5.69
CA TRP A 41 -16.00 12.95 4.82
C TRP A 41 -16.85 11.89 4.13
N ASP A 42 -18.14 12.16 3.96
CA ASP A 42 -18.94 11.47 2.97
C ASP A 42 -18.66 12.09 1.60
N HIS A 43 -18.19 11.29 0.62
CA HIS A 43 -17.84 11.80 -0.70
C HIS A 43 -19.05 12.36 -1.48
N ARG A 44 -20.28 12.04 -1.06
CA ARG A 44 -21.52 12.53 -1.65
C ARG A 44 -21.88 13.92 -1.14
N ASP A 45 -21.37 14.31 0.04
CA ASP A 45 -21.58 15.62 0.66
C ASP A 45 -20.31 16.08 1.38
N LEU A 46 -19.53 16.93 0.71
CA LEU A 46 -18.30 17.53 1.23
C LEU A 46 -18.54 18.86 1.97
N SER A 47 -19.77 19.23 2.25
CA SER A 47 -20.08 20.51 2.93
C SER A 47 -19.61 20.50 4.38
N LYS A 48 -19.60 19.32 5.03
CA LYS A 48 -19.21 19.16 6.43
C LYS A 48 -18.56 17.80 6.67
N ALA A 49 -17.43 17.79 7.40
CA ALA A 49 -16.83 16.55 7.87
C ALA A 49 -17.78 15.82 8.83
N ILE A 50 -17.92 14.50 8.66
CA ILE A 50 -18.72 13.66 9.56
C ILE A 50 -18.00 13.37 10.88
N HIS A 51 -16.66 13.43 10.87
CA HIS A 51 -15.82 13.27 12.06
C HIS A 51 -14.51 14.06 11.92
N THR A 52 -14.00 14.54 13.07
CA THR A 52 -12.70 15.22 13.17
C THR A 52 -11.94 14.65 14.36
N GLU A 53 -10.75 14.15 14.10
CA GLU A 53 -9.85 13.60 15.13
C GLU A 53 -8.57 14.43 15.22
N SER A 54 -8.24 14.90 16.43
CA SER A 54 -7.01 15.64 16.72
C SER A 54 -5.89 14.68 17.08
N LEU A 55 -4.73 14.80 16.46
CA LEU A 55 -3.61 13.88 16.65
C LEU A 55 -2.56 14.44 17.62
N ASP A 56 -1.82 15.46 17.20
CA ASP A 56 -0.74 16.06 17.96
C ASP A 56 -0.27 17.41 17.34
N GLN A 57 0.89 17.91 17.79
CA GLN A 57 1.47 19.17 17.32
C GLN A 57 2.80 18.99 16.55
N SER A 58 3.13 17.78 16.10
CA SER A 58 4.33 17.55 15.30
C SER A 58 4.26 18.27 13.94
N ALA A 59 5.41 18.63 13.39
CA ALA A 59 5.49 19.42 12.17
C ALA A 59 5.43 18.60 10.86
N GLY A 60 5.61 17.29 10.95
CA GLY A 60 5.69 16.39 9.78
C GLY A 60 4.34 16.10 9.15
N VAL A 61 4.29 16.09 7.82
CA VAL A 61 3.10 15.67 7.07
C VAL A 61 2.82 14.21 7.33
N ILE A 62 1.58 13.85 7.62
CA ILE A 62 1.16 12.48 7.82
C ILE A 62 0.79 11.84 6.49
N MET A 63 1.23 10.60 6.29
CA MET A 63 0.90 9.73 5.16
C MET A 63 -0.15 8.72 5.63
N PRO A 64 -1.41 8.82 5.17
CA PRO A 64 -2.45 7.86 5.49
C PRO A 64 -2.39 6.65 4.56
N PHE A 65 -2.63 5.46 5.11
CA PHE A 65 -2.81 4.21 4.38
C PHE A 65 -3.97 3.45 4.99
N TYR A 66 -4.82 2.88 4.16
CA TYR A 66 -6.00 2.14 4.61
C TYR A 66 -5.96 0.70 4.11
N ASP A 67 -6.08 -0.23 5.04
CA ASP A 67 -6.30 -1.64 4.75
C ASP A 67 -7.81 -1.93 4.77
N GLU A 68 -8.36 -2.14 3.59
CA GLU A 68 -9.79 -2.39 3.42
C GLU A 68 -10.24 -3.71 4.06
N ASP A 69 -9.37 -4.72 4.08
CA ASP A 69 -9.69 -6.04 4.59
C ASP A 69 -9.84 -6.05 6.13
N SER A 70 -8.90 -5.39 6.82
CA SER A 70 -8.93 -5.26 8.29
C SER A 70 -9.64 -4.00 8.79
N LYS A 71 -10.07 -3.10 7.90
CA LYS A 71 -10.66 -1.78 8.22
C LYS A 71 -9.73 -0.89 9.06
N VAL A 72 -8.43 -1.09 8.97
CA VAL A 72 -7.43 -0.35 9.74
C VAL A 72 -6.78 0.74 8.90
N MET A 73 -6.75 1.95 9.42
CA MET A 73 -6.01 3.08 8.87
C MET A 73 -4.69 3.25 9.62
N TYR A 74 -3.60 3.31 8.86
CA TYR A 74 -2.25 3.55 9.35
C TYR A 74 -1.86 4.99 9.05
N LEU A 75 -1.40 5.72 10.07
CA LEU A 75 -0.97 7.11 9.99
C LEU A 75 0.51 7.21 10.31
N ALA A 76 1.33 7.47 9.32
CA ALA A 76 2.78 7.58 9.43
C ALA A 76 3.23 9.02 9.15
N GLY A 77 3.76 9.72 10.15
CA GLY A 77 4.26 11.08 9.98
C GLY A 77 5.67 11.10 9.41
N LYS A 78 5.92 11.96 8.41
CA LYS A 78 7.28 12.20 7.90
C LYS A 78 8.12 12.87 8.98
N GLY A 79 9.23 12.25 9.37
CA GLY A 79 10.07 12.69 10.47
C GLY A 79 9.72 12.08 11.83
N ASP A 80 8.58 11.38 11.94
CA ASP A 80 8.20 10.69 13.16
C ASP A 80 8.87 9.32 13.26
N GLY A 81 9.00 8.78 14.48
CA GLY A 81 9.42 7.40 14.72
C GLY A 81 8.26 6.43 14.88
N ASN A 82 7.04 6.93 14.97
CA ASN A 82 5.85 6.13 15.25
C ASN A 82 4.91 6.02 14.04
N ILE A 83 4.03 5.01 14.09
CA ILE A 83 2.92 4.82 13.17
C ILE A 83 1.70 4.50 14.02
N ARG A 84 0.64 5.29 13.89
CA ARG A 84 -0.62 5.08 14.63
C ARG A 84 -1.60 4.26 13.84
N PHE A 85 -2.42 3.47 14.53
CA PHE A 85 -3.43 2.62 13.94
C PHE A 85 -4.82 3.00 14.45
N TYR A 86 -5.76 3.13 13.54
CA TYR A 86 -7.16 3.40 13.84
C TYR A 86 -8.03 2.38 13.14
N GLU A 87 -8.93 1.76 13.86
CA GLU A 87 -10.03 1.01 13.26
C GLU A 87 -11.09 2.00 12.75
N MET A 88 -11.47 1.83 11.48
CA MET A 88 -12.46 2.68 10.85
C MET A 88 -13.80 1.98 10.83
N VAL A 89 -14.84 2.62 11.37
CA VAL A 89 -16.19 2.07 11.45
C VAL A 89 -17.20 3.01 10.76
N PRO A 90 -18.26 2.47 10.13
CA PRO A 90 -19.25 3.30 9.42
C PRO A 90 -20.09 4.16 10.36
N GLU A 91 -20.32 3.69 11.58
CA GLU A 91 -21.16 4.35 12.57
C GLU A 91 -20.33 5.17 13.56
N LYS A 92 -20.99 6.10 14.26
CA LYS A 92 -20.32 6.87 15.32
C LYS A 92 -19.74 5.94 16.39
N PRO A 93 -18.49 6.17 16.83
CA PRO A 93 -17.67 7.39 16.66
C PRO A 93 -16.85 7.47 15.37
N HIS A 94 -17.03 6.61 14.39
CA HIS A 94 -16.38 6.51 13.08
C HIS A 94 -14.94 6.01 13.11
N CYS A 95 -14.23 6.11 14.22
CA CYS A 95 -12.91 5.54 14.40
C CYS A 95 -12.61 5.22 15.86
N PHE A 96 -11.75 4.21 16.07
CA PHE A 96 -11.20 3.86 17.38
C PHE A 96 -9.67 3.83 17.27
N ALA A 97 -8.99 4.54 18.16
CA ALA A 97 -7.54 4.41 18.29
C ALA A 97 -7.21 3.01 18.83
N LEU A 98 -6.43 2.23 18.08
CA LEU A 98 -6.03 0.88 18.49
C LEU A 98 -4.73 0.89 19.28
N SER A 99 -3.64 1.30 18.61
CA SER A 99 -2.29 1.29 19.16
C SER A 99 -1.36 2.13 18.29
N GLU A 100 -0.08 2.12 18.62
CA GLU A 100 0.96 2.69 17.77
C GLU A 100 2.20 1.80 17.75
N TYR A 101 2.85 1.73 16.58
CA TYR A 101 4.22 1.26 16.47
C TYR A 101 5.16 2.40 16.86
N ARG A 102 6.20 2.11 17.65
CA ARG A 102 7.27 3.05 18.01
C ARG A 102 8.61 2.48 17.59
N GLY A 103 9.32 3.23 16.74
CA GLY A 103 10.67 2.90 16.28
C GLY A 103 11.68 3.95 16.68
N ASN A 104 12.94 3.56 16.77
CA ASN A 104 14.03 4.44 17.20
C ASN A 104 14.48 5.43 16.09
N HIS A 105 14.19 5.10 14.83
CA HIS A 105 14.58 5.94 13.69
C HIS A 105 13.38 6.66 13.10
N SER A 106 13.55 7.93 12.76
CA SER A 106 12.53 8.71 12.08
C SER A 106 12.37 8.25 10.63
N GLN A 107 11.12 8.17 10.16
CA GLN A 107 10.80 7.83 8.78
C GLN A 107 10.86 9.04 7.85
N LYS A 108 11.47 8.86 6.68
CA LYS A 108 11.45 9.82 5.57
C LYS A 108 10.28 9.55 4.63
N GLY A 109 9.90 8.28 4.53
CA GLY A 109 8.79 7.77 3.76
C GLY A 109 8.39 6.38 4.21
N ILE A 110 7.25 5.91 3.75
CA ILE A 110 6.75 4.55 4.01
C ILE A 110 5.89 4.10 2.84
N ALA A 111 5.93 2.82 2.54
CA ALA A 111 5.05 2.18 1.59
C ALA A 111 4.54 0.88 2.17
N PHE A 112 3.29 0.52 1.86
CA PHE A 112 2.69 -0.73 2.29
C PHE A 112 2.68 -1.74 1.16
N ILE A 113 3.05 -2.98 1.49
CA ILE A 113 3.05 -4.10 0.55
C ILE A 113 1.59 -4.60 0.41
N PRO A 114 1.15 -4.98 -0.81
CA PRO A 114 -0.17 -5.55 -0.99
C PRO A 114 -0.40 -6.76 -0.09
N LYS A 115 -1.57 -6.84 0.52
CA LYS A 115 -1.92 -7.84 1.55
C LYS A 115 -1.69 -9.29 1.13
N ARG A 116 -1.90 -9.62 -0.14
CA ARG A 116 -1.65 -10.96 -0.71
C ARG A 116 -0.21 -11.47 -0.50
N HIS A 117 0.75 -10.59 -0.19
CA HIS A 117 2.15 -10.93 0.06
C HIS A 117 2.50 -11.04 1.55
N CYS A 118 1.54 -10.80 2.46
CA CYS A 118 1.73 -10.99 3.89
C CYS A 118 1.82 -12.48 4.25
N ASP A 119 2.53 -12.77 5.32
CA ASP A 119 2.69 -14.14 5.84
C ASP A 119 1.53 -14.50 6.78
N THR A 120 0.52 -15.16 6.23
CA THR A 120 -0.67 -15.54 6.99
C THR A 120 -0.39 -16.61 8.04
N THR A 121 0.70 -17.36 7.93
CA THR A 121 1.09 -18.38 8.94
C THR A 121 1.58 -17.73 10.23
N LYS A 122 2.12 -16.51 10.13
CA LYS A 122 2.55 -15.68 11.26
C LYS A 122 1.51 -14.69 11.72
N CYS A 123 0.29 -14.76 11.19
CA CYS A 123 -0.75 -13.76 11.42
C CYS A 123 -0.29 -12.33 11.09
N GLU A 124 0.54 -12.17 10.04
CA GLU A 124 0.96 -10.88 9.54
C GLU A 124 -0.18 -10.25 8.73
N VAL A 125 -0.85 -9.28 9.32
CA VAL A 125 -2.00 -8.61 8.69
C VAL A 125 -1.60 -7.50 7.75
N MET A 126 -0.40 -6.94 7.93
CA MET A 126 0.12 -5.88 7.05
C MET A 126 1.64 -5.88 7.09
N ARG A 127 2.27 -5.50 5.99
CA ARG A 127 3.71 -5.25 5.90
C ARG A 127 3.99 -3.90 5.27
N ALA A 128 4.90 -3.15 5.87
CA ALA A 128 5.37 -1.88 5.34
C ALA A 128 6.89 -1.89 5.14
N ILE A 129 7.35 -1.06 4.23
CA ILE A 129 8.77 -0.70 4.08
C ILE A 129 8.93 0.73 4.54
N LYS A 130 9.59 0.91 5.65
CA LYS A 130 9.91 2.21 6.26
C LYS A 130 11.26 2.68 5.73
N LEU A 131 11.27 3.84 5.10
CA LEU A 131 12.49 4.49 4.63
C LEU A 131 13.03 5.41 5.73
N THR A 132 14.24 5.18 6.18
CA THR A 132 14.99 6.04 7.09
C THR A 132 16.00 6.90 6.31
N SER A 133 16.93 7.57 7.00
CA SER A 133 18.01 8.31 6.33
C SER A 133 19.00 7.37 5.63
N ASN A 134 19.20 6.16 6.14
CA ASN A 134 20.30 5.27 5.76
C ASN A 134 19.83 3.87 5.33
N SER A 135 18.57 3.52 5.56
CA SER A 135 18.07 2.16 5.35
C SER A 135 16.60 2.14 4.92
N ALA A 136 16.21 1.04 4.30
CA ALA A 136 14.83 0.65 4.09
C ALA A 136 14.54 -0.54 5.02
N GLU A 137 13.66 -0.33 6.01
CA GLU A 137 13.37 -1.29 7.08
C GLU A 137 12.00 -1.94 6.85
N PRO A 138 11.93 -3.27 6.70
CA PRO A 138 10.66 -3.95 6.65
C PRO A 138 10.01 -3.98 8.04
N LEU A 139 8.74 -3.63 8.11
CA LEU A 139 7.92 -3.68 9.32
C LEU A 139 6.76 -4.62 9.10
N SER A 140 6.66 -5.67 9.92
CA SER A 140 5.54 -6.60 9.90
C SER A 140 4.59 -6.31 11.06
N PHE A 141 3.31 -6.11 10.75
CA PHE A 141 2.25 -5.94 11.72
C PHE A 141 1.58 -7.29 11.96
N ILE A 142 1.82 -7.86 13.13
CA ILE A 142 1.40 -9.22 13.48
C ILE A 142 0.36 -9.15 14.59
N ILE A 143 -0.76 -9.84 14.41
CA ILE A 143 -1.76 -10.04 15.46
C ILE A 143 -1.35 -11.27 16.25
N PRO A 144 -1.06 -11.13 17.56
CA PRO A 144 -0.70 -12.29 18.39
C PRO A 144 -1.87 -13.26 18.49
N ARG A 145 -1.66 -14.50 18.10
CA ARG A 145 -2.62 -15.61 18.21
C ARG A 145 -1.92 -16.81 18.84
N LYS A 146 -2.69 -17.60 19.60
CA LYS A 146 -2.18 -18.82 20.25
C LYS A 146 -2.10 -20.02 19.30
N SER A 147 -2.79 -19.96 18.16
CA SER A 147 -2.89 -21.05 17.20
C SER A 147 -2.01 -20.78 15.97
N ASP A 148 -1.25 -21.77 15.54
CA ASP A 148 -0.45 -21.75 14.31
C ASP A 148 -1.28 -22.08 13.05
N ARG A 149 -2.59 -22.32 13.22
CA ARG A 149 -3.49 -22.56 12.10
C ARG A 149 -3.87 -21.27 11.42
N PHE A 150 -4.19 -21.34 10.12
CA PHE A 150 -4.75 -20.23 9.37
C PHE A 150 -6.00 -19.66 10.06
N GLN A 151 -6.05 -18.34 10.20
CA GLN A 151 -7.08 -17.60 10.91
C GLN A 151 -7.99 -16.88 9.90
N ALA A 152 -9.03 -17.54 9.44
CA ALA A 152 -9.95 -17.01 8.42
C ALA A 152 -10.68 -15.72 8.88
N ASP A 153 -10.80 -15.50 10.19
CA ASP A 153 -11.45 -14.33 10.76
C ASP A 153 -10.67 -13.02 10.54
N ILE A 154 -9.34 -13.10 10.38
CA ILE A 154 -8.47 -11.92 10.14
C ILE A 154 -7.92 -11.86 8.71
N PHE A 155 -8.15 -12.89 7.90
CA PHE A 155 -7.68 -12.96 6.51
C PHE A 155 -8.83 -13.29 5.55
N PRO A 156 -9.73 -12.33 5.28
CA PRO A 156 -10.71 -12.48 4.20
C PRO A 156 -9.99 -12.56 2.84
N ASP A 157 -10.72 -12.96 1.81
CA ASP A 157 -10.23 -12.87 0.44
C ASP A 157 -9.86 -11.44 0.11
N THR A 158 -8.67 -11.25 -0.49
CA THR A 158 -8.09 -9.92 -0.78
C THR A 158 -7.93 -9.68 -2.28
N LYS A 159 -7.72 -8.41 -2.65
CA LYS A 159 -7.51 -8.01 -4.06
C LYS A 159 -6.29 -8.71 -4.66
N GLY A 160 -6.51 -9.50 -5.72
CA GLY A 160 -5.50 -10.33 -6.36
C GLY A 160 -4.45 -9.56 -7.17
N GLY A 161 -4.67 -8.27 -7.42
CA GLY A 161 -3.79 -7.45 -8.25
C GLY A 161 -3.87 -7.75 -9.75
N VAL A 162 -4.87 -8.52 -10.16
CA VAL A 162 -5.20 -8.75 -11.57
C VAL A 162 -6.21 -7.69 -11.99
N PRO A 163 -6.03 -7.04 -13.16
CA PRO A 163 -7.01 -6.08 -13.66
C PRO A 163 -8.40 -6.72 -13.79
N ALA A 164 -9.43 -5.98 -13.39
CA ALA A 164 -10.81 -6.42 -13.52
C ALA A 164 -11.34 -6.24 -14.95
N LEU A 165 -10.76 -5.29 -15.69
CA LEU A 165 -11.06 -4.98 -17.09
C LEU A 165 -9.77 -4.92 -17.90
N GLU A 166 -9.87 -5.19 -19.19
CA GLU A 166 -8.83 -4.87 -20.15
C GLU A 166 -8.73 -3.35 -20.35
N ALA A 167 -7.54 -2.88 -20.77
CA ALA A 167 -7.30 -1.44 -20.94
C ALA A 167 -8.24 -0.81 -21.96
N THR A 168 -8.55 -1.49 -23.05
CA THR A 168 -9.49 -1.07 -24.11
C THR A 168 -10.89 -0.82 -23.56
N ASP A 169 -11.38 -1.71 -22.71
CA ASP A 169 -12.72 -1.62 -22.13
C ASP A 169 -12.78 -0.49 -21.10
N PHE A 170 -11.74 -0.36 -20.28
CA PHE A 170 -11.64 0.74 -19.32
C PHE A 170 -11.66 2.11 -19.99
N PHE A 171 -10.84 2.32 -21.01
CA PHE A 171 -10.81 3.57 -21.77
C PHE A 171 -12.02 3.75 -22.68
N GLY A 172 -12.71 2.68 -23.03
CA GLY A 172 -14.01 2.69 -23.72
C GLY A 172 -15.19 3.12 -22.83
N GLY A 173 -14.94 3.38 -21.53
CA GLY A 173 -15.95 3.83 -20.58
C GLY A 173 -16.76 2.69 -19.94
N ALA A 174 -16.29 1.45 -19.97
CA ALA A 174 -16.95 0.36 -19.26
C ALA A 174 -17.00 0.63 -17.75
N THR A 175 -18.13 0.33 -17.12
CA THR A 175 -18.39 0.52 -15.70
C THR A 175 -18.93 -0.77 -15.07
N GLY A 176 -19.00 -0.85 -13.76
CA GLY A 176 -19.61 -1.98 -13.05
C GLY A 176 -18.73 -3.22 -12.93
N PHE A 177 -17.40 -3.07 -12.95
CA PHE A 177 -16.45 -4.14 -12.76
C PHE A 177 -16.22 -4.46 -11.26
N THR A 178 -15.99 -5.73 -10.97
CA THR A 178 -15.66 -6.22 -9.62
C THR A 178 -14.21 -6.67 -9.59
N PRO A 179 -13.39 -6.20 -8.62
CA PRO A 179 -12.02 -6.68 -8.47
C PRO A 179 -11.97 -8.19 -8.29
N LYS A 180 -11.01 -8.87 -8.93
CA LYS A 180 -10.75 -10.29 -8.71
C LYS A 180 -10.11 -10.47 -7.34
N LEU A 181 -10.76 -11.26 -6.49
CA LEU A 181 -10.26 -11.60 -5.16
C LEU A 181 -9.46 -12.90 -5.22
N VAL A 182 -8.51 -13.03 -4.32
CA VAL A 182 -7.71 -14.25 -4.10
C VAL A 182 -7.76 -14.64 -2.63
N SER A 183 -7.80 -15.94 -2.39
CA SER A 183 -7.79 -16.48 -1.05
C SER A 183 -6.45 -16.22 -0.37
N MET A 184 -6.51 -15.86 0.91
CA MET A 184 -5.34 -15.72 1.77
C MET A 184 -4.93 -17.04 2.44
N ASP A 185 -5.76 -18.10 2.36
CA ASP A 185 -5.42 -19.42 2.89
C ASP A 185 -4.21 -20.01 2.13
N PRO A 186 -3.12 -20.35 2.82
CA PRO A 186 -1.94 -20.96 2.20
C PRO A 186 -2.24 -22.22 1.37
N LYS A 187 -3.27 -22.98 1.75
CA LYS A 187 -3.70 -24.19 1.03
C LYS A 187 -4.29 -23.88 -0.33
N ASN A 188 -4.94 -22.73 -0.48
CA ASN A 188 -5.61 -22.31 -1.71
C ASN A 188 -4.72 -21.42 -2.59
N LYS A 189 -3.61 -20.90 -2.09
CA LYS A 189 -2.65 -20.08 -2.87
C LYS A 189 -2.05 -20.82 -4.07
N SER A 190 -2.03 -22.14 -4.05
CA SER A 190 -1.52 -22.98 -5.15
C SER A 190 -2.49 -23.12 -6.34
N ALA A 191 -3.77 -22.77 -6.20
CA ALA A 191 -4.80 -22.98 -7.22
C ALA A 191 -5.09 -21.75 -8.09
N SER A 192 -4.72 -20.55 -7.65
CA SER A 192 -4.81 -19.34 -8.47
C SER A 192 -3.50 -19.20 -9.25
N GLY A 193 -3.56 -19.48 -10.57
CA GLY A 193 -2.42 -19.42 -11.48
C GLY A 193 -1.56 -18.18 -11.29
N GLU A 194 -0.56 -18.27 -10.45
CA GLU A 194 0.55 -17.36 -10.47
C GLU A 194 1.28 -17.58 -11.79
N THR A 195 1.09 -16.68 -12.73
CA THR A 195 2.17 -16.40 -13.65
C THR A 195 3.33 -16.01 -12.74
N LYS A 196 4.26 -16.93 -12.55
CA LYS A 196 5.55 -16.66 -11.90
C LYS A 196 6.27 -15.59 -12.72
N GLN A 197 5.89 -14.35 -12.56
CA GLN A 197 6.85 -13.29 -12.72
C GLN A 197 7.75 -13.42 -11.48
N SER A 198 8.77 -14.25 -11.63
CA SER A 198 9.90 -14.22 -10.74
C SER A 198 10.40 -12.79 -10.75
N MET A 199 10.09 -12.04 -9.70
CA MET A 199 10.90 -10.86 -9.41
C MET A 199 12.35 -11.36 -9.36
N PRO A 200 13.28 -10.76 -10.10
CA PRO A 200 14.67 -11.19 -10.06
C PRO A 200 15.11 -11.17 -8.60
N SER A 201 15.37 -12.35 -8.06
CA SER A 201 15.68 -12.61 -6.64
C SER A 201 17.06 -12.12 -6.23
N SER A 202 17.73 -11.31 -7.04
CA SER A 202 18.96 -10.63 -6.67
C SER A 202 19.12 -9.35 -7.48
N ILE A 203 19.44 -8.27 -6.81
CA ILE A 203 20.12 -7.13 -7.42
C ILE A 203 21.43 -7.69 -7.95
N LYS A 204 21.50 -7.91 -9.28
CA LYS A 204 22.73 -8.43 -9.91
C LYS A 204 23.87 -7.46 -9.61
N THR A 205 24.94 -7.97 -9.06
CA THR A 205 26.13 -7.15 -8.82
C THR A 205 26.65 -6.57 -10.15
N LYS A 206 27.31 -5.42 -10.10
CA LYS A 206 27.92 -4.80 -11.29
C LYS A 206 28.77 -5.79 -12.09
N GLY A 207 29.49 -6.68 -11.42
CA GLY A 207 30.29 -7.74 -12.04
C GLY A 207 29.46 -8.81 -12.75
N ALA A 208 28.30 -9.18 -12.20
CA ALA A 208 27.38 -10.13 -12.84
C ALA A 208 26.74 -9.53 -14.12
N LEU A 209 26.31 -8.28 -14.05
CA LEU A 209 25.78 -7.54 -15.21
C LEU A 209 26.84 -7.37 -16.29
N GLN A 210 28.10 -7.14 -15.93
CA GLN A 210 29.20 -6.97 -16.86
C GLN A 210 29.54 -8.29 -17.59
N LYS A 211 29.48 -9.43 -16.90
CA LYS A 211 29.62 -10.77 -17.50
C LYS A 211 28.49 -11.09 -18.49
N GLU A 212 27.25 -10.79 -18.12
CA GLU A 212 26.08 -10.99 -19.00
C GLU A 212 26.16 -10.10 -20.24
N LEU A 213 26.58 -8.84 -20.10
CA LEU A 213 26.77 -7.93 -21.22
C LEU A 213 27.83 -8.46 -22.18
N THR A 214 28.97 -8.93 -21.65
CA THR A 214 30.06 -9.51 -22.48
C THR A 214 29.60 -10.75 -23.22
N ALA A 215 28.84 -11.64 -22.56
CA ALA A 215 28.28 -12.82 -23.21
C ALA A 215 27.26 -12.49 -24.29
N ALA A 216 26.39 -11.51 -24.03
CA ALA A 216 25.43 -11.02 -25.04
C ALA A 216 26.10 -10.42 -26.26
N LEU A 217 27.15 -9.61 -26.06
CA LEU A 217 27.93 -9.01 -27.19
C LEU A 217 28.66 -10.09 -28.02
N ALA A 218 29.22 -11.11 -27.37
CA ALA A 218 29.81 -12.24 -28.07
C ALA A 218 28.80 -12.99 -28.93
N ARG A 219 27.59 -13.21 -28.40
CA ARG A 219 26.50 -13.88 -29.14
C ARG A 219 26.01 -13.04 -30.34
N ILE A 220 25.91 -11.73 -30.17
CA ILE A 220 25.60 -10.82 -31.28
C ILE A 220 26.62 -10.94 -32.41
N ALA A 221 27.92 -10.92 -32.07
CA ALA A 221 28.97 -11.04 -33.08
C ALA A 221 28.95 -12.39 -33.83
N GLU A 222 28.63 -13.51 -33.13
CA GLU A 222 28.44 -14.81 -33.75
C GLU A 222 27.27 -14.79 -34.76
N LEU A 223 26.13 -14.24 -34.35
CA LEU A 223 24.95 -14.16 -35.19
C LEU A 223 25.14 -13.24 -36.38
N GLU A 224 25.86 -12.14 -36.23
CA GLU A 224 26.23 -11.24 -37.35
C GLU A 224 27.14 -11.94 -38.34
N ALA A 225 28.10 -12.74 -37.90
CA ALA A 225 28.97 -13.55 -38.76
C ALA A 225 28.18 -14.64 -39.51
N GLU A 226 27.21 -15.27 -38.85
CA GLU A 226 26.32 -16.26 -39.45
C GLU A 226 25.41 -15.64 -40.53
N VAL A 227 24.84 -14.49 -40.23
CA VAL A 227 24.03 -13.71 -41.20
C VAL A 227 24.86 -13.27 -42.40
N ALA A 228 26.13 -12.87 -42.18
CA ALA A 228 27.02 -12.52 -43.29
C ALA A 228 27.34 -13.70 -44.21
N LYS A 229 27.47 -14.92 -43.62
CA LYS A 229 27.66 -16.16 -44.40
C LYS A 229 26.43 -16.55 -45.21
N LEU A 230 25.24 -16.27 -44.72
CA LEU A 230 23.96 -16.59 -45.39
C LEU A 230 23.61 -15.59 -46.50
N LYS A 231 24.25 -14.41 -46.50
CA LYS A 231 24.06 -13.36 -47.53
C LYS A 231 25.08 -13.39 -48.62
N ALA A 232 26.16 -14.19 -48.50
CA ALA A 232 27.19 -14.39 -49.49
C ALA A 232 26.90 -15.63 -50.35
#